data_12db182350b6dc2d34ce74fc89b8fe48
#
_entry.id   12db182350b6dc2d34ce74fc89b8fe48
#
_cell.length_a   1.000
_cell.length_b   1.000
_cell.length_c   1.000
_cell.angle_alpha   90.00
_cell.angle_beta   90.00
_cell.angle_gamma   90.00
#
_symmetry.space_group_name_H-M   'P 1'
#
loop_
_entity.id
_entity.type
_entity.pdbx_description
1 polymer ?
#
loop_
_entity_poly.entity_id
_entity_poly.type
_entity_poly.pdbx_seq_one_letter_code
_entity_poly.pdbx_strand_id
1 'polypeptide(L)'
;MTKALPDDDKLYLDDLHVGQSFTSAVHLLDESQIKAFASQFDPQPFHLDDDAAKPTIFAGLAASGWHTAAITMKLLVESVPLAGGIIGGGSEIAWPKPARPGDALRVESKVAEITPSRSRPDRGMVVMRSETLNQNGEAVQVLTAKLVVFRREGPKAEPA
;
A
#
# COMPACT_ATOMS: atom_id res chain seq x y z
N MET A 1 -3.27 -17.30 8.52
CA MET A 1 -2.46 -16.37 9.34
C MET A 1 -1.07 -16.29 8.74
N THR A 2 -0.70 -15.13 8.25
CA THR A 2 0.68 -14.89 7.82
C THR A 2 1.55 -14.85 9.07
N LYS A 3 2.51 -15.76 9.18
CA LYS A 3 3.44 -15.79 10.30
C LYS A 3 4.27 -14.51 10.27
N ALA A 4 4.31 -13.76 11.37
CA ALA A 4 5.18 -12.60 11.47
C ALA A 4 6.63 -13.03 11.20
N LEU A 5 7.34 -12.27 10.37
CA LEU A 5 8.76 -12.50 10.13
C LEU A 5 9.56 -12.29 11.42
N PRO A 6 10.61 -13.08 11.64
CA PRO A 6 11.55 -12.82 12.72
C PRO A 6 12.09 -11.39 12.61
N ASP A 7 12.43 -10.77 13.73
CA ASP A 7 12.95 -9.40 13.76
C ASP A 7 14.22 -9.21 12.91
N ASP A 8 15.02 -10.28 12.75
CA ASP A 8 16.23 -10.27 11.94
C ASP A 8 15.97 -10.12 10.43
N ASP A 9 14.74 -10.47 9.96
CA ASP A 9 14.35 -10.38 8.55
C ASP A 9 13.62 -9.06 8.22
N LYS A 10 13.41 -8.21 9.22
CA LYS A 10 12.75 -6.91 9.03
C LYS A 10 13.75 -5.84 8.61
N LEU A 11 13.22 -4.86 7.85
CA LEU A 11 14.02 -3.75 7.35
C LEU A 11 13.91 -2.54 8.30
N TYR A 12 15.07 -1.97 8.58
CA TYR A 12 15.23 -0.72 9.32
C TYR A 12 15.63 0.39 8.35
N LEU A 13 15.65 1.62 8.83
CA LEU A 13 16.07 2.76 8.01
C LEU A 13 17.46 2.55 7.38
N ASP A 14 18.36 1.93 8.15
CA ASP A 14 19.74 1.66 7.70
C ASP A 14 19.82 0.66 6.54
N ASP A 15 18.78 -0.16 6.35
CA ASP A 15 18.70 -1.17 5.30
C ASP A 15 18.07 -0.63 4.00
N LEU A 16 17.58 0.60 4.02
CA LEU A 16 16.89 1.21 2.88
C LEU A 16 17.81 2.15 2.09
N HIS A 17 17.60 2.19 0.78
CA HIS A 17 18.27 3.15 -0.11
C HIS A 17 17.31 3.66 -1.18
N VAL A 18 17.57 4.86 -1.66
CA VAL A 18 16.78 5.46 -2.74
C VAL A 18 16.91 4.60 -4.01
N GLY A 19 15.77 4.33 -4.63
CA GLY A 19 15.67 3.46 -5.81
C GLY A 19 15.41 1.99 -5.48
N GLN A 20 15.45 1.59 -4.22
CA GLN A 20 15.11 0.22 -3.81
C GLN A 20 13.67 -0.09 -4.15
N SER A 21 13.45 -1.27 -4.75
CA SER A 21 12.13 -1.70 -5.23
C SER A 21 11.63 -2.93 -4.49
N PHE A 22 10.31 -3.01 -4.38
CA PHE A 22 9.59 -4.15 -3.80
C PHE A 22 8.42 -4.51 -4.71
N THR A 23 8.15 -5.80 -4.84
CA THR A 23 6.99 -6.30 -5.59
C THR A 23 6.19 -7.23 -4.71
N SER A 24 4.87 -7.02 -4.66
CA SER A 24 3.96 -7.82 -3.86
C SER A 24 3.54 -9.11 -4.56
N ALA A 25 2.89 -10.00 -3.80
CA ALA A 25 2.06 -11.06 -4.35
C ALA A 25 0.85 -10.47 -5.08
N VAL A 26 0.09 -11.32 -5.76
CA VAL A 26 -1.11 -10.94 -6.50
C VAL A 26 -2.35 -11.13 -5.62
N HIS A 27 -3.23 -10.14 -5.62
CA HIS A 27 -4.57 -10.22 -5.03
C HIS A 27 -5.61 -10.33 -6.15
N LEU A 28 -6.39 -11.40 -6.14
CA LEU A 28 -7.51 -11.58 -7.08
C LEU A 28 -8.74 -10.86 -6.53
N LEU A 29 -9.20 -9.84 -7.26
CA LEU A 29 -10.36 -9.04 -6.89
C LEU A 29 -11.59 -9.59 -7.59
N ASP A 30 -12.61 -9.98 -6.84
CA ASP A 30 -13.88 -10.46 -7.40
C ASP A 30 -15.05 -9.53 -7.06
N GLU A 31 -16.18 -9.76 -7.73
CA GLU A 31 -17.41 -8.99 -7.55
C GLU A 31 -17.90 -9.00 -6.11
N SER A 32 -17.83 -10.16 -5.45
CA SER A 32 -18.26 -10.33 -4.06
C SER A 32 -17.48 -9.44 -3.10
N GLN A 33 -16.15 -9.37 -3.26
CA GLN A 33 -15.30 -8.50 -2.46
C GLN A 33 -15.65 -7.01 -2.66
N ILE A 34 -15.87 -6.61 -3.92
CA ILE A 34 -16.20 -5.21 -4.26
C ILE A 34 -17.48 -4.78 -3.56
N LYS A 35 -18.53 -5.59 -3.66
CA LYS A 35 -19.83 -5.30 -3.06
C LYS A 35 -19.78 -5.34 -1.53
N ALA A 36 -19.06 -6.29 -0.95
CA ALA A 36 -18.92 -6.42 0.50
C ALA A 36 -18.23 -5.22 1.12
N PHE A 37 -17.14 -4.74 0.53
CA PHE A 37 -16.47 -3.54 1.00
C PHE A 37 -17.36 -2.31 0.83
N ALA A 38 -17.95 -2.14 -0.34
CA ALA A 38 -18.79 -0.98 -0.64
C ALA A 38 -20.00 -0.88 0.27
N SER A 39 -20.66 -2.00 0.58
CA SER A 39 -21.83 -2.01 1.46
C SER A 39 -21.52 -1.50 2.87
N GLN A 40 -20.28 -1.63 3.32
CA GLN A 40 -19.86 -1.19 4.65
C GLN A 40 -19.29 0.23 4.64
N PHE A 41 -18.55 0.63 3.60
CA PHE A 41 -17.71 1.82 3.66
C PHE A 41 -17.92 2.82 2.53
N ASP A 42 -18.54 2.42 1.42
CA ASP A 42 -18.76 3.29 0.26
C ASP A 42 -20.01 2.82 -0.53
N PRO A 43 -21.21 2.94 0.07
CA PRO A 43 -22.42 2.35 -0.49
C PRO A 43 -23.01 3.16 -1.65
N GLN A 44 -22.22 3.36 -2.69
CA GLN A 44 -22.64 4.05 -3.90
C GLN A 44 -23.05 3.04 -4.99
N PRO A 45 -24.04 3.38 -5.84
CA PRO A 45 -24.61 2.43 -6.81
C PRO A 45 -23.59 1.77 -7.71
N PHE A 46 -22.59 2.49 -8.21
CA PHE A 46 -21.56 1.99 -9.12
C PHE A 46 -20.55 1.04 -8.46
N HIS A 47 -20.58 0.90 -7.13
CA HIS A 47 -19.79 -0.07 -6.36
C HIS A 47 -20.64 -1.24 -5.82
N LEU A 48 -21.96 -1.18 -6.00
CA LEU A 48 -22.90 -2.15 -5.44
C LEU A 48 -23.61 -3.00 -6.50
N ASP A 49 -23.81 -2.47 -7.72
CA ASP A 49 -24.62 -3.09 -8.75
C ASP A 49 -24.06 -2.76 -10.13
N ASP A 50 -23.74 -3.80 -10.91
CA ASP A 50 -23.19 -3.62 -12.26
C ASP A 50 -24.17 -2.92 -13.20
N ASP A 51 -25.47 -3.26 -13.15
CA ASP A 51 -26.48 -2.62 -14.00
C ASP A 51 -26.66 -1.14 -13.66
N ALA A 52 -26.61 -0.78 -12.37
CA ALA A 52 -26.64 0.61 -11.94
C ALA A 52 -25.37 1.37 -12.34
N ALA A 53 -24.25 0.68 -12.45
CA ALA A 53 -22.97 1.29 -12.82
C ALA A 53 -22.83 1.55 -14.32
N LYS A 54 -23.50 0.79 -15.19
CA LYS A 54 -23.39 0.89 -16.64
C LYS A 54 -23.64 2.28 -17.22
N PRO A 55 -24.67 3.05 -16.78
CA PRO A 55 -24.89 4.41 -17.29
C PRO A 55 -23.98 5.48 -16.68
N THR A 56 -23.13 5.12 -15.75
CA THR A 56 -22.18 6.04 -15.09
C THR A 56 -20.85 6.13 -15.85
N ILE A 57 -19.98 7.04 -15.41
CA ILE A 57 -18.62 7.17 -15.97
C ILE A 57 -17.80 5.89 -15.81
N PHE A 58 -18.17 5.00 -14.89
CA PHE A 58 -17.51 3.72 -14.70
C PHE A 58 -17.89 2.68 -15.74
N ALA A 59 -19.04 2.84 -16.40
CA ALA A 59 -19.54 1.95 -17.45
C ALA A 59 -19.65 0.47 -17.04
N GLY A 60 -19.81 0.20 -15.77
CA GLY A 60 -19.87 -1.12 -15.15
C GLY A 60 -19.38 -1.09 -13.71
N LEU A 61 -19.55 -2.21 -13.00
CA LEU A 61 -19.15 -2.30 -11.60
C LEU A 61 -17.67 -2.00 -11.42
N ALA A 62 -17.38 -1.08 -10.52
CA ALA A 62 -16.03 -0.68 -10.16
C ALA A 62 -15.83 -0.80 -8.66
N ALA A 63 -14.63 -1.20 -8.24
CA ALA A 63 -14.25 -1.15 -6.84
C ALA A 63 -14.17 0.29 -6.35
N SER A 64 -14.57 0.53 -5.10
CA SER A 64 -14.30 1.80 -4.43
C SER A 64 -12.78 2.07 -4.44
N GLY A 65 -12.38 3.31 -4.68
CA GLY A 65 -10.98 3.72 -4.56
C GLY A 65 -10.42 3.38 -3.18
N TRP A 66 -11.21 3.53 -2.13
CA TRP A 66 -10.81 3.15 -0.76
C TRP A 66 -10.62 1.64 -0.58
N HIS A 67 -11.35 0.83 -1.34
CA HIS A 67 -11.13 -0.62 -1.38
C HIS A 67 -9.79 -0.94 -2.04
N THR A 68 -9.51 -0.32 -3.17
CA THR A 68 -8.20 -0.43 -3.84
C THR A 68 -7.06 0.00 -2.91
N ALA A 69 -7.26 1.08 -2.15
CA ALA A 69 -6.30 1.53 -1.15
C ALA A 69 -6.09 0.51 -0.02
N ALA A 70 -7.16 -0.13 0.44
CA ALA A 70 -7.09 -1.16 1.48
C ALA A 70 -6.36 -2.43 0.99
N ILE A 71 -6.64 -2.87 -0.24
CA ILE A 71 -5.93 -3.98 -0.88
C ILE A 71 -4.44 -3.63 -1.04
N THR A 72 -4.14 -2.44 -1.50
CA THR A 72 -2.76 -1.93 -1.61
C THR A 72 -2.05 -2.01 -0.27
N MET A 73 -2.71 -1.57 0.81
CA MET A 73 -2.12 -1.61 2.16
C MET A 73 -1.79 -3.04 2.58
N LYS A 74 -2.69 -3.98 2.37
CA LYS A 74 -2.43 -5.40 2.64
C LYS A 74 -1.19 -5.90 1.89
N LEU A 75 -1.11 -5.61 0.59
CA LEU A 75 0.00 -6.05 -0.25
C LEU A 75 1.32 -5.37 0.13
N LEU A 76 1.27 -4.11 0.57
CA LEU A 76 2.45 -3.39 1.08
C LEU A 76 2.98 -4.01 2.38
N VAL A 77 2.10 -4.30 3.33
CA VAL A 77 2.48 -4.93 4.60
C VAL A 77 3.16 -6.28 4.36
N GLU A 78 2.69 -7.04 3.39
CA GLU A 78 3.23 -8.35 3.04
C GLU A 78 4.56 -8.27 2.26
N SER A 79 4.80 -7.19 1.49
CA SER A 79 5.95 -7.08 0.58
C SER A 79 7.05 -6.12 1.04
N VAL A 80 6.74 -5.22 1.96
CA VAL A 80 7.70 -4.24 2.51
C VAL A 80 7.79 -4.45 4.02
N PRO A 81 8.65 -5.36 4.47
CA PRO A 81 8.68 -5.81 5.86
C PRO A 81 9.44 -4.84 6.77
N LEU A 82 8.89 -3.65 6.99
CA LEU A 82 9.49 -2.65 7.86
C LEU A 82 9.39 -3.06 9.34
N ALA A 83 10.47 -2.89 10.05
CA ALA A 83 10.48 -3.07 11.50
C ALA A 83 9.53 -2.08 12.17
N GLY A 84 8.67 -2.58 13.06
CA GLY A 84 7.64 -1.78 13.70
C GLY A 84 6.38 -1.55 12.86
N GLY A 85 6.32 -2.10 11.65
CA GLY A 85 5.20 -1.96 10.73
C GLY A 85 5.28 -0.73 9.85
N ILE A 86 4.28 -0.56 8.99
CA ILE A 86 4.18 0.60 8.09
C ILE A 86 3.37 1.69 8.79
N ILE A 87 4.05 2.78 9.14
CA ILE A 87 3.45 3.93 9.84
C ILE A 87 3.45 5.11 8.88
N GLY A 88 2.26 5.51 8.44
CA GLY A 88 2.09 6.66 7.54
C GLY A 88 2.00 7.98 8.29
N GLY A 89 2.73 8.99 7.81
CA GLY A 89 2.63 10.38 8.26
C GLY A 89 1.86 11.29 7.31
N GLY A 90 1.39 10.73 6.19
CA GLY A 90 0.61 11.42 5.16
C GLY A 90 0.83 10.78 3.81
N SER A 91 -0.11 10.98 2.90
CA SER A 91 -0.01 10.39 1.56
C SER A 91 -0.83 11.15 0.54
N GLU A 92 -0.45 11.00 -0.72
CA GLU A 92 -1.23 11.39 -1.89
C GLU A 92 -1.66 10.12 -2.62
N ILE A 93 -2.95 10.03 -2.96
CA ILE A 93 -3.52 8.91 -3.69
C ILE A 93 -4.20 9.42 -4.96
N ALA A 94 -3.93 8.75 -6.08
CA ALA A 94 -4.64 8.92 -7.32
C ALA A 94 -5.14 7.58 -7.84
N TRP A 95 -6.30 7.58 -8.48
CA TRP A 95 -6.89 6.41 -9.12
C TRP A 95 -7.04 6.67 -10.62
N PRO A 96 -6.00 6.38 -11.43
CA PRO A 96 -6.03 6.66 -12.88
C PRO A 96 -7.05 5.82 -13.63
N LYS A 97 -7.31 4.60 -13.15
CA LYS A 97 -8.29 3.66 -13.71
C LYS A 97 -9.06 2.97 -12.59
N PRO A 98 -10.34 2.65 -12.80
CA PRO A 98 -11.07 1.84 -11.83
C PRO A 98 -10.54 0.40 -11.81
N ALA A 99 -10.50 -0.19 -10.61
CA ALA A 99 -10.31 -1.62 -10.47
C ALA A 99 -11.64 -2.34 -10.72
N ARG A 100 -11.59 -3.47 -11.41
CA ARG A 100 -12.75 -4.19 -11.91
C ARG A 100 -12.85 -5.59 -11.32
N PRO A 101 -14.05 -6.19 -11.32
CA PRO A 101 -14.19 -7.61 -11.00
C PRO A 101 -13.32 -8.46 -11.93
N GLY A 102 -12.57 -9.40 -11.37
CA GLY A 102 -11.66 -10.26 -12.11
C GLY A 102 -10.24 -9.72 -12.24
N ASP A 103 -9.98 -8.51 -11.82
CA ASP A 103 -8.63 -7.97 -11.84
C ASP A 103 -7.70 -8.71 -10.90
N ALA A 104 -6.48 -8.97 -11.38
CA ALA A 104 -5.37 -9.50 -10.61
C ALA A 104 -4.44 -8.33 -10.25
N LEU A 105 -4.47 -7.91 -9.00
CA LEU A 105 -3.76 -6.72 -8.54
C LEU A 105 -2.44 -7.06 -7.86
N ARG A 106 -1.39 -6.33 -8.20
CA ARG A 106 -0.09 -6.39 -7.52
C ARG A 106 0.42 -4.99 -7.27
N VAL A 107 1.27 -4.83 -6.28
CA VAL A 107 1.89 -3.54 -5.95
C VAL A 107 3.37 -3.57 -6.26
N GLU A 108 3.83 -2.57 -6.97
CA GLU A 108 5.24 -2.29 -7.19
C GLU A 108 5.60 -1.00 -6.46
N SER A 109 6.55 -1.08 -5.55
CA SER A 109 6.95 0.03 -4.69
C SER A 109 8.40 0.41 -4.91
N LYS A 110 8.70 1.68 -4.78
CA LYS A 110 10.07 2.21 -4.88
C LYS A 110 10.30 3.27 -3.80
N VAL A 111 11.45 3.18 -3.15
CA VAL A 111 11.92 4.21 -2.23
C VAL A 111 12.34 5.44 -3.05
N ALA A 112 11.63 6.55 -2.86
CA ALA A 112 11.86 7.79 -3.61
C ALA A 112 12.80 8.74 -2.87
N GLU A 113 12.69 8.82 -1.54
CA GLU A 113 13.44 9.77 -0.72
C GLU A 113 13.63 9.21 0.70
N ILE A 114 14.76 9.49 1.31
CA ILE A 114 15.06 9.15 2.71
C ILE A 114 15.59 10.39 3.40
N THR A 115 14.92 10.80 4.49
CA THR A 115 15.34 11.93 5.29
C THR A 115 15.45 11.51 6.76
N PRO A 116 16.67 11.36 7.30
CA PRO A 116 16.85 11.08 8.71
C PRO A 116 16.24 12.20 9.56
N SER A 117 15.60 11.86 10.67
CA SER A 117 15.04 12.85 11.57
C SER A 117 16.16 13.60 12.30
N ARG A 118 16.04 14.94 12.37
CA ARG A 118 16.98 15.78 13.12
C ARG A 118 16.70 15.78 14.61
N SER A 119 15.42 15.67 14.99
CA SER A 119 14.97 15.74 16.39
C SER A 119 14.87 14.37 17.06
N ARG A 120 14.76 13.30 16.25
CA ARG A 120 14.58 11.92 16.72
C ARG A 120 15.59 11.00 16.02
N PRO A 121 16.79 10.81 16.63
CA PRO A 121 17.86 10.06 15.97
C PRO A 121 17.56 8.57 15.74
N ASP A 122 16.52 8.03 16.37
CA ASP A 122 16.09 6.64 16.25
C ASP A 122 15.23 6.36 15.01
N ARG A 123 14.94 7.37 14.16
CA ARG A 123 14.03 7.25 13.01
C ARG A 123 14.34 8.23 11.89
N GLY A 124 13.65 8.02 10.79
CA GLY A 124 13.63 8.95 9.67
C GLY A 124 12.31 8.88 8.91
N MET A 125 12.17 9.75 7.93
CA MET A 125 11.05 9.79 7.00
C MET A 125 11.48 9.18 5.68
N VAL A 126 10.68 8.24 5.18
CA VAL A 126 10.88 7.61 3.87
C VAL A 126 9.68 7.95 3.00
N VAL A 127 9.93 8.53 1.83
CA VAL A 127 8.92 8.69 0.79
C VAL A 127 8.95 7.45 -0.09
N MET A 128 7.83 6.73 -0.15
CA MET A 128 7.67 5.56 -0.98
C MET A 128 6.57 5.79 -1.99
N ARG A 129 6.86 5.51 -3.26
CA ARG A 129 5.90 5.54 -4.34
C ARG A 129 5.51 4.11 -4.68
N SER A 130 4.21 3.84 -4.62
CA SER A 130 3.65 2.50 -4.86
C SER A 130 2.58 2.58 -5.93
N GLU A 131 2.71 1.76 -6.96
CA GLU A 131 1.70 1.60 -8.00
C GLU A 131 1.00 0.27 -7.82
N THR A 132 -0.32 0.31 -7.76
CA THR A 132 -1.14 -0.89 -7.80
C THR A 132 -1.55 -1.13 -9.25
N LEU A 133 -1.11 -2.25 -9.79
CA LEU A 133 -1.26 -2.60 -11.21
C LEU A 133 -2.24 -3.75 -11.37
N ASN A 134 -3.03 -3.70 -12.45
CA ASN A 134 -3.85 -4.85 -12.86
C ASN A 134 -3.04 -5.85 -13.70
N GLN A 135 -3.67 -6.90 -14.20
CA GLN A 135 -3.05 -7.95 -15.02
C GLN A 135 -2.45 -7.44 -16.34
N ASN A 136 -2.90 -6.28 -16.80
CA ASN A 136 -2.40 -5.65 -18.04
C ASN A 136 -1.24 -4.68 -17.78
N GLY A 137 -0.78 -4.58 -16.52
CA GLY A 137 0.24 -3.61 -16.13
C GLY A 137 -0.25 -2.17 -16.04
N GLU A 138 -1.57 -1.96 -16.02
CA GLU A 138 -2.17 -0.64 -15.92
C GLU A 138 -2.33 -0.24 -14.46
N ALA A 139 -1.97 1.01 -14.13
CA ALA A 139 -2.12 1.53 -12.77
C ALA A 139 -3.59 1.82 -12.43
N VAL A 140 -4.08 1.17 -11.40
CA VAL A 140 -5.40 1.45 -10.81
C VAL A 140 -5.29 2.35 -9.59
N GLN A 141 -4.09 2.46 -9.02
CA GLN A 141 -3.78 3.39 -7.94
C GLN A 141 -2.32 3.79 -8.00
N VAL A 142 -2.05 5.05 -7.72
CA VAL A 142 -0.70 5.57 -7.47
C VAL A 142 -0.70 6.20 -6.09
N LEU A 143 0.13 5.68 -5.20
CA LEU A 143 0.26 6.14 -3.83
C LEU A 143 1.66 6.69 -3.61
N THR A 144 1.76 7.92 -3.14
CA THR A 144 3.02 8.48 -2.64
C THR A 144 2.85 8.73 -1.14
N ALA A 145 3.53 7.95 -0.33
CA ALA A 145 3.37 7.96 1.12
C ALA A 145 4.65 8.39 1.82
N LYS A 146 4.46 9.16 2.89
CA LYS A 146 5.53 9.50 3.84
C LYS A 146 5.45 8.52 5.00
N LEU A 147 6.49 7.72 5.19
CA LEU A 147 6.54 6.66 6.19
C LEU A 147 7.54 7.00 7.27
N VAL A 148 7.16 6.73 8.52
CA VAL A 148 8.08 6.81 9.66
C VAL A 148 8.79 5.46 9.77
N VAL A 149 10.11 5.45 9.62
CA VAL A 149 10.90 4.22 9.64
C VAL A 149 11.98 4.33 10.72
N PHE A 150 12.09 3.28 11.53
CA PHE A 150 13.02 3.24 12.65
C PHE A 150 14.40 2.77 12.23
N ARG A 151 15.41 3.28 12.93
CA ARG A 151 16.77 2.75 12.83
C ARG A 151 16.90 1.49 13.66
N ARG A 152 17.83 0.64 13.25
CA ARG A 152 18.29 -0.47 14.08
C ARG A 152 18.90 0.11 15.35
N GLU A 153 18.55 -0.44 16.50
CA GLU A 153 19.14 0.01 17.76
C GLU A 153 20.66 -0.13 17.68
N GLY A 154 21.36 0.99 17.86
CA GLY A 154 22.80 1.01 18.01
C GLY A 154 23.22 0.36 19.35
N PRO A 155 24.50 0.09 19.55
CA PRO A 155 24.97 -0.43 20.82
C PRO A 155 24.49 0.46 21.96
N LYS A 156 23.85 -0.14 22.98
CA LYS A 156 23.41 0.60 24.16
C LYS A 156 24.63 1.32 24.75
N ALA A 157 24.50 2.62 24.99
CA ALA A 157 25.54 3.35 25.70
C ALA A 157 25.80 2.63 27.03
N GLU A 158 27.04 2.28 27.29
CA GLU A 158 27.40 1.77 28.60
C GLU A 158 27.02 2.81 29.66
N PRO A 159 26.40 2.39 30.77
CA PRO A 159 26.10 3.32 31.84
C PRO A 159 27.41 3.95 32.32
N ALA A 160 27.41 5.28 32.37
CA ALA A 160 28.56 6.05 32.85
C ALA A 160 28.86 5.74 34.33
#